data_4ac9e3e58ae0f7f5a5ce983a44f18d09
#
_entry.id   4ac9e3e58ae0f7f5a5ce983a44f18d09
#
_cell.length_a   1.000
_cell.length_b   1.000
_cell.length_c   1.000
_cell.angle_alpha   90.00
_cell.angle_beta   90.00
_cell.angle_gamma   90.00
#
_symmetry.space_group_name_H-M   'P 1'
#
loop_
_entity.id
_entity.type
_entity.pdbx_description
1 polymer ?
#
loop_
_entity_poly.entity_id
_entity_poly.type
_entity_poly.pdbx_seq_one_letter_code
_entity_poly.pdbx_strand_id
1 'polypeptide(L)'
;MLSHDEVLGEFRAAGALLEGHFILSSGLHSSRYLQCARVLMDPKRADRLCQSLKARITSEIRGQIDIVASPAMGGVVVGYEMGRQLGVPAIFFERVDGKLVLRRGFSIAKGARVLMVEDIVTTGLSSRECIAGIAEEGGVTIAAACLIDRSGG
;
A
#
# COMPACT_ATOMS: atom_id res chain seq x y z
N MET A 1 7.55 2.08 -16.80
CA MET A 1 7.17 2.80 -15.54
C MET A 1 6.11 3.82 -15.91
N LEU A 2 4.93 3.76 -15.29
CA LEU A 2 3.85 4.71 -15.57
C LEU A 2 4.21 6.11 -15.02
N SER A 3 3.85 7.13 -15.77
CA SER A 3 3.87 8.52 -15.32
C SER A 3 2.74 8.79 -14.32
N HIS A 4 2.78 9.94 -13.65
CA HIS A 4 1.70 10.36 -12.76
C HIS A 4 0.34 10.42 -13.47
N ASP A 5 0.31 10.98 -14.69
CA ASP A 5 -0.93 11.12 -15.46
C ASP A 5 -1.48 9.77 -15.95
N GLU A 6 -0.61 8.83 -16.29
CA GLU A 6 -1.02 7.46 -16.65
C GLU A 6 -1.61 6.72 -15.45
N VAL A 7 -1.03 6.86 -14.25
CA VAL A 7 -1.61 6.30 -13.01
C VAL A 7 -2.99 6.90 -12.75
N LEU A 8 -3.14 8.22 -12.80
CA LEU A 8 -4.45 8.87 -12.64
C LEU A 8 -5.42 8.46 -13.74
N GLY A 9 -4.93 8.21 -14.95
CA GLY A 9 -5.72 7.67 -16.06
C GLY A 9 -6.35 6.31 -15.74
N GLU A 10 -5.60 5.41 -15.10
CA GLU A 10 -6.12 4.12 -14.64
C GLU A 10 -7.24 4.29 -13.60
N PHE A 11 -7.08 5.24 -12.67
CA PHE A 11 -8.11 5.55 -11.68
C PHE A 11 -9.36 6.14 -12.30
N ARG A 12 -9.24 7.05 -13.27
CA ARG A 12 -10.38 7.61 -14.00
C ARG A 12 -11.12 6.54 -14.79
N ALA A 13 -10.39 5.72 -15.54
CA ALA A 13 -10.96 4.65 -16.35
C ALA A 13 -11.69 3.58 -15.51
N ALA A 14 -11.26 3.37 -14.27
CA ALA A 14 -11.92 2.48 -13.31
C ALA A 14 -13.11 3.14 -12.60
N GLY A 15 -13.40 4.43 -12.85
CA GLY A 15 -14.38 5.20 -12.08
C GLY A 15 -13.99 5.35 -10.61
N ALA A 16 -12.70 5.32 -10.33
CA ALA A 16 -12.15 5.38 -8.97
C ALA A 16 -11.73 6.79 -8.57
N LEU A 17 -11.61 7.71 -9.50
CA LEU A 17 -11.41 9.14 -9.26
C LEU A 17 -12.75 9.85 -9.45
N LEU A 18 -13.35 10.30 -8.35
CA LEU A 18 -14.59 11.04 -8.33
C LEU A 18 -14.29 12.52 -8.09
N GLU A 19 -14.92 13.38 -8.87
CA GLU A 19 -14.86 14.84 -8.70
C GLU A 19 -16.20 15.35 -8.20
N GLY A 20 -16.19 16.29 -7.24
CA GLY A 20 -17.39 16.82 -6.62
C GLY A 20 -17.11 17.42 -5.25
N HIS A 21 -18.09 17.34 -4.35
CA HIS A 21 -17.92 17.77 -2.96
C HIS A 21 -18.01 16.55 -2.05
N PHE A 22 -16.91 16.23 -1.39
CA PHE A 22 -16.78 15.06 -0.52
C PHE A 22 -16.35 15.47 0.88
N ILE A 23 -16.95 14.82 1.89
CA ILE A 23 -16.52 14.92 3.29
C ILE A 23 -15.72 13.63 3.58
N LEU A 24 -14.44 13.80 3.90
CA LEU A 24 -13.55 12.70 4.22
C LEU A 24 -13.82 12.18 5.64
N SER A 25 -13.34 10.98 5.96
CA SER A 25 -13.45 10.41 7.32
C SER A 25 -12.78 11.28 8.40
N SER A 26 -11.83 12.13 8.01
CA SER A 26 -11.22 13.15 8.87
C SER A 26 -12.13 14.36 9.14
N GLY A 27 -13.30 14.45 8.50
CA GLY A 27 -14.18 15.62 8.51
C GLY A 27 -13.76 16.75 7.57
N LEU A 28 -12.63 16.61 6.87
CA LEU A 28 -12.16 17.59 5.89
C LEU A 28 -12.94 17.47 4.59
N HIS A 29 -13.14 18.60 3.91
CA HIS A 29 -13.76 18.67 2.61
C HIS A 29 -12.73 18.48 1.49
N SER A 30 -13.09 17.74 0.44
CA SER A 30 -12.27 17.52 -0.74
C SER A 30 -13.12 17.65 -1.99
N SER A 31 -12.54 18.25 -3.05
CA SER A 31 -13.13 18.26 -4.40
C SER A 31 -12.92 16.94 -5.14
N ARG A 32 -12.12 16.03 -4.61
CA ARG A 32 -11.80 14.73 -5.21
C ARG A 32 -11.84 13.63 -4.17
N TYR A 33 -12.34 12.48 -4.57
CA TYR A 33 -12.31 11.26 -3.78
C TYR A 33 -11.72 10.12 -4.62
N LEU A 34 -10.75 9.42 -4.04
CA LEU A 34 -10.09 8.27 -4.66
C LEU A 34 -10.53 6.99 -3.94
N GLN A 35 -11.11 6.06 -4.71
CA GLN A 35 -11.49 4.74 -4.22
C GLN A 35 -10.58 3.67 -4.82
N CYS A 36 -9.44 3.41 -4.16
CA CYS A 36 -8.42 2.49 -4.65
C CYS A 36 -8.95 1.07 -4.85
N ALA A 37 -9.89 0.62 -4.02
CA ALA A 37 -10.50 -0.70 -4.18
C ALA A 37 -11.14 -0.91 -5.56
N ARG A 38 -11.70 0.14 -6.17
CA ARG A 38 -12.31 0.05 -7.52
C ARG A 38 -11.29 -0.15 -8.63
N VAL A 39 -10.10 0.40 -8.48
CA VAL A 39 -9.00 0.17 -9.42
C VAL A 39 -8.39 -1.22 -9.20
N LEU A 40 -8.19 -1.59 -7.95
CA LEU A 40 -7.51 -2.82 -7.58
C LEU A 40 -8.39 -4.09 -7.72
N MET A 41 -9.71 -3.94 -7.86
CA MET A 41 -10.59 -5.08 -8.16
C MET A 41 -10.35 -5.69 -9.54
N ASP A 42 -9.75 -4.94 -10.47
CA ASP A 42 -9.34 -5.44 -11.77
C ASP A 42 -7.88 -5.92 -11.71
N PRO A 43 -7.63 -7.25 -11.81
CA PRO A 43 -6.29 -7.80 -11.70
C PRO A 43 -5.29 -7.25 -12.74
N LYS A 44 -5.77 -6.90 -13.94
CA LYS A 44 -4.90 -6.34 -14.99
C LYS A 44 -4.44 -4.93 -14.66
N ARG A 45 -5.32 -4.13 -14.03
CA ARG A 45 -4.95 -2.80 -13.53
C ARG A 45 -4.04 -2.89 -12.34
N ALA A 46 -4.34 -3.76 -11.38
CA ALA A 46 -3.49 -4.02 -10.23
C ALA A 46 -2.08 -4.44 -10.66
N ASP A 47 -1.98 -5.37 -11.62
CA ASP A 47 -0.71 -5.82 -12.20
C ASP A 47 0.10 -4.65 -12.79
N ARG A 48 -0.51 -3.84 -13.67
CA ARG A 48 0.18 -2.69 -14.31
C ARG A 48 0.65 -1.65 -13.30
N LEU A 49 -0.20 -1.30 -12.34
CA LEU A 49 0.15 -0.32 -11.30
C LEU A 49 1.29 -0.83 -10.41
N CYS A 50 1.21 -2.08 -9.98
CA CYS A 50 2.23 -2.68 -9.13
C CYS A 50 3.54 -2.96 -9.89
N GLN A 51 3.51 -3.28 -11.19
CA GLN A 51 4.73 -3.30 -12.01
C GLN A 51 5.42 -1.94 -12.04
N SER A 52 4.65 -0.88 -12.21
CA SER A 52 5.17 0.48 -12.19
C SER A 52 5.74 0.85 -10.82
N LEU A 53 5.04 0.48 -9.75
CA LEU A 53 5.51 0.72 -8.38
C LEU A 53 6.80 -0.05 -8.10
N LYS A 54 6.86 -1.33 -8.46
CA LYS A 54 8.07 -2.17 -8.37
C LYS A 54 9.26 -1.55 -9.11
N ALA A 55 9.02 -0.97 -10.29
CA ALA A 55 10.09 -0.36 -11.09
C ALA A 55 10.69 0.90 -10.42
N ARG A 56 9.99 1.54 -9.48
CA ARG A 56 10.48 2.68 -8.69
C ARG A 56 11.38 2.27 -7.53
N ILE A 57 11.30 1.01 -7.10
CA ILE A 57 12.20 0.46 -6.08
C ILE A 57 13.49 0.03 -6.79
N THR A 58 14.64 0.46 -6.30
CA THR A 58 15.92 0.11 -6.92
C THR A 58 16.14 -1.41 -6.92
N SER A 59 16.89 -1.91 -7.91
CA SER A 59 17.16 -3.35 -8.02
C SER A 59 17.88 -3.91 -6.79
N GLU A 60 18.73 -3.11 -6.17
CA GLU A 60 19.45 -3.46 -4.95
C GLU A 60 18.48 -3.71 -3.78
N ILE A 61 17.54 -2.79 -3.53
CA ILE A 61 16.53 -2.93 -2.48
C ILE A 61 15.60 -4.10 -2.81
N ARG A 62 15.12 -4.21 -4.06
CA ARG A 62 14.24 -5.31 -4.47
C ARG A 62 14.81 -6.69 -4.19
N GLY A 63 16.10 -6.88 -4.45
CA GLY A 63 16.81 -8.14 -4.21
C GLY A 63 16.97 -8.48 -2.72
N GLN A 64 16.67 -7.55 -1.83
CA GLN A 64 16.80 -7.74 -0.40
C GLN A 64 15.46 -7.95 0.32
N ILE A 65 14.32 -7.75 -0.34
CA ILE A 65 13.00 -7.88 0.29
C ILE A 65 12.70 -9.36 0.55
N ASP A 66 12.43 -9.69 1.80
CA ASP A 66 12.07 -11.04 2.23
C ASP A 66 10.54 -11.23 2.29
N ILE A 67 9.79 -10.16 2.58
CA ILE A 67 8.35 -10.18 2.79
C ILE A 67 7.73 -8.80 2.54
N VAL A 68 6.49 -8.78 2.06
CA VAL A 68 5.67 -7.57 1.96
C VAL A 68 4.70 -7.53 3.14
N ALA A 69 4.54 -6.37 3.75
CA ALA A 69 3.54 -6.12 4.79
C ALA A 69 2.73 -4.86 4.45
N SER A 70 1.45 -4.87 4.78
CA SER A 70 0.55 -3.76 4.49
C SER A 70 -0.49 -3.58 5.59
N PRO A 71 -1.03 -2.37 5.79
CA PRO A 71 -2.16 -2.17 6.69
C PRO A 71 -3.47 -2.55 5.98
N ALA A 72 -4.28 -3.40 6.62
CA ALA A 72 -5.64 -3.66 6.16
C ALA A 72 -6.52 -2.41 6.39
N MET A 73 -7.57 -2.24 5.64
CA MET A 73 -8.11 -3.09 4.57
C MET A 73 -7.51 -2.71 3.21
N GLY A 74 -7.28 -1.43 2.95
CA GLY A 74 -6.88 -0.89 1.64
C GLY A 74 -5.57 -1.47 1.10
N GLY A 75 -4.61 -1.73 1.98
CA GLY A 75 -3.31 -2.28 1.61
C GLY A 75 -3.28 -3.76 1.25
N VAL A 76 -4.36 -4.53 1.53
CA VAL A 76 -4.34 -5.99 1.36
C VAL A 76 -4.12 -6.40 -0.09
N VAL A 77 -4.90 -5.85 -1.02
CA VAL A 77 -4.81 -6.24 -2.44
C VAL A 77 -3.50 -5.77 -3.05
N VAL A 78 -3.12 -4.52 -2.83
CA VAL A 78 -1.85 -3.98 -3.36
C VAL A 78 -0.65 -4.71 -2.75
N GLY A 79 -0.70 -5.03 -1.46
CA GLY A 79 0.34 -5.80 -0.79
C GLY A 79 0.50 -7.20 -1.36
N TYR A 80 -0.61 -7.92 -1.55
CA TYR A 80 -0.60 -9.24 -2.17
C TYR A 80 -0.01 -9.20 -3.59
N GLU A 81 -0.46 -8.25 -4.41
CA GLU A 81 0.04 -8.10 -5.77
C GLU A 81 1.54 -7.75 -5.81
N MET A 82 2.01 -6.89 -4.91
CA MET A 82 3.44 -6.59 -4.80
C MET A 82 4.24 -7.83 -4.37
N GLY A 83 3.74 -8.63 -3.45
CA GLY A 83 4.34 -9.90 -3.07
C GLY A 83 4.45 -10.86 -4.27
N ARG A 84 3.37 -10.99 -5.06
CA ARG A 84 3.36 -11.78 -6.30
C ARG A 84 4.44 -11.29 -7.29
N GLN A 85 4.52 -9.98 -7.48
CA GLN A 85 5.49 -9.37 -8.42
C GLN A 85 6.95 -9.53 -7.97
N LEU A 86 7.18 -9.56 -6.66
CA LEU A 86 8.50 -9.73 -6.07
C LEU A 86 8.87 -11.20 -5.83
N GLY A 87 7.89 -12.11 -5.89
CA GLY A 87 8.09 -13.52 -5.58
C GLY A 87 8.30 -13.81 -4.10
N VAL A 88 7.72 -12.98 -3.20
CA VAL A 88 7.85 -13.12 -1.76
C VAL A 88 6.47 -13.18 -1.09
N PRO A 89 6.35 -13.72 0.13
CA PRO A 89 5.11 -13.69 0.89
C PRO A 89 4.59 -12.27 1.11
N ALA A 90 3.27 -12.13 1.22
CA ALA A 90 2.61 -10.89 1.58
C ALA A 90 1.66 -11.13 2.77
N ILE A 91 1.79 -10.30 3.78
CA ILE A 91 0.99 -10.33 5.00
C ILE A 91 0.36 -8.96 5.26
N PHE A 92 -0.57 -8.87 6.19
CA PHE A 92 -1.20 -7.60 6.52
C PHE A 92 -1.50 -7.50 8.02
N PHE A 93 -1.44 -6.27 8.50
CA PHE A 93 -1.84 -5.89 9.85
C PHE A 93 -3.31 -5.48 9.83
N GLU A 94 -4.05 -5.86 10.85
CA GLU A 94 -5.46 -5.53 11.01
C GLU A 94 -5.66 -4.60 12.20
N ARG A 95 -6.63 -3.71 12.11
CA ARG A 95 -6.97 -2.82 13.22
C ARG A 95 -7.88 -3.54 14.21
N VAL A 96 -7.40 -3.68 15.43
CA VAL A 96 -8.14 -4.25 16.57
C VAL A 96 -8.03 -3.27 17.73
N ASP A 97 -9.16 -2.84 18.26
CA ASP A 97 -9.24 -1.86 19.35
C ASP A 97 -8.36 -0.61 19.09
N GLY A 98 -8.40 -0.13 17.86
CA GLY A 98 -7.67 1.07 17.44
C GLY A 98 -6.19 0.86 17.10
N LYS A 99 -5.61 -0.32 17.30
CA LYS A 99 -4.21 -0.63 16.99
C LYS A 99 -4.09 -1.56 15.77
N LEU A 100 -3.05 -1.36 14.98
CA LEU A 100 -2.66 -2.32 13.94
C LEU A 100 -1.88 -3.47 14.57
N VAL A 101 -2.41 -4.68 14.42
CA VAL A 101 -1.81 -5.91 14.98
C VAL A 101 -1.71 -7.00 13.93
N LEU A 102 -0.72 -7.86 14.07
CA LEU A 102 -0.56 -9.02 13.22
C LEU A 102 -1.42 -10.17 13.77
N ARG A 103 -2.22 -10.79 12.88
CA ARG A 103 -3.16 -11.85 13.22
C ARG A 103 -3.06 -13.02 12.24
N ARG A 104 -4.02 -13.93 12.28
CA ARG A 104 -4.22 -15.04 11.32
C ARG A 104 -3.05 -16.02 11.23
N GLY A 105 -2.25 -16.11 12.29
CA GLY A 105 -1.06 -16.94 12.29
C GLY A 105 0.10 -16.38 11.46
N PHE A 106 0.00 -15.14 11.01
CA PHE A 106 1.12 -14.44 10.37
C PHE A 106 2.23 -14.18 11.39
N SER A 107 3.46 -14.26 10.91
CA SER A 107 4.65 -13.92 11.69
C SER A 107 5.70 -13.27 10.78
N ILE A 108 6.56 -12.48 11.37
CA ILE A 108 7.74 -11.89 10.72
C ILE A 108 8.97 -12.48 11.39
N ALA A 109 9.84 -13.12 10.62
CA ALA A 109 11.09 -13.64 11.16
C ALA A 109 11.96 -12.48 11.67
N LYS A 110 12.65 -12.70 12.78
CA LYS A 110 13.55 -11.69 13.34
C LYS A 110 14.61 -11.27 12.31
N GLY A 111 14.69 -9.97 12.06
CA GLY A 111 15.60 -9.39 11.09
C GLY A 111 15.13 -9.51 9.63
N ALA A 112 13.93 -10.05 9.36
CA ALA A 112 13.37 -10.08 8.01
C ALA A 112 13.26 -8.66 7.44
N ARG A 113 13.67 -8.50 6.19
CA ARG A 113 13.66 -7.23 5.45
C ARG A 113 12.31 -7.05 4.79
N VAL A 114 11.58 -6.06 5.24
CA VAL A 114 10.18 -5.85 4.89
C VAL A 114 10.02 -4.67 3.95
N LEU A 115 9.24 -4.86 2.88
CA LEU A 115 8.63 -3.77 2.12
C LEU A 115 7.24 -3.49 2.70
N MET A 116 7.03 -2.30 3.23
CA MET A 116 5.70 -1.82 3.60
C MET A 116 5.00 -1.22 2.39
N VAL A 117 3.77 -1.65 2.10
CA VAL A 117 3.00 -1.16 0.94
C VAL A 117 1.62 -0.71 1.37
N GLU A 118 1.18 0.44 0.85
CA GLU A 118 -0.16 0.97 1.06
C GLU A 118 -0.80 1.38 -0.28
N ASP A 119 -2.12 1.43 -0.35
CA ASP A 119 -2.83 1.88 -1.54
C ASP A 119 -2.78 3.42 -1.66
N ILE A 120 -3.10 4.13 -0.59
CA ILE A 120 -3.12 5.59 -0.53
C ILE A 120 -2.58 6.09 0.81
N VAL A 121 -1.70 7.08 0.76
CA VAL A 121 -1.21 7.82 1.93
C VAL A 121 -1.87 9.18 1.97
N THR A 122 -2.47 9.53 3.12
CA THR A 122 -3.03 10.86 3.40
C THR A 122 -2.22 11.57 4.47
N THR A 123 -2.36 11.16 5.74
CA THR A 123 -1.56 11.67 6.86
C THR A 123 -0.32 10.82 7.13
N GLY A 124 -0.25 9.63 6.56
CA GLY A 124 0.78 8.64 6.85
C GLY A 124 0.63 7.93 8.20
N LEU A 125 -0.48 8.12 8.91
CA LEU A 125 -0.68 7.50 10.22
C LEU A 125 -0.67 5.97 10.13
N SER A 126 -1.48 5.37 9.26
CA SER A 126 -1.54 3.91 9.09
C SER A 126 -0.19 3.34 8.63
N SER A 127 0.53 4.06 7.75
CA SER A 127 1.86 3.65 7.31
C SER A 127 2.85 3.62 8.46
N ARG A 128 2.88 4.67 9.29
CA ARG A 128 3.76 4.73 10.48
C ARG A 128 3.42 3.65 11.51
N GLU A 129 2.12 3.43 11.77
CA GLU A 129 1.66 2.37 12.67
C GLU A 129 2.05 0.98 12.16
N CYS A 130 1.93 0.75 10.85
CA CYS A 130 2.33 -0.52 10.23
C CYS A 130 3.85 -0.74 10.37
N ILE A 131 4.66 0.28 10.10
CA ILE A 131 6.12 0.23 10.26
C ILE A 131 6.51 -0.04 11.72
N ALA A 132 5.84 0.60 12.68
CA ALA A 132 6.03 0.32 14.09
C ALA A 132 5.68 -1.14 14.44
N GLY A 133 4.55 -1.65 13.95
CA GLY A 133 4.16 -3.04 14.13
C GLY A 133 5.16 -4.04 13.54
N ILE A 134 5.72 -3.76 12.36
CA ILE A 134 6.79 -4.56 11.75
C ILE A 134 8.00 -4.64 12.69
N ALA A 135 8.40 -3.51 13.27
CA ALA A 135 9.54 -3.45 14.19
C ALA A 135 9.24 -4.21 15.50
N GLU A 136 8.03 -4.10 16.06
CA GLU A 136 7.60 -4.84 17.24
C GLU A 136 7.65 -6.36 17.00
N GLU A 137 7.33 -6.83 15.82
CA GLU A 137 7.43 -8.24 15.41
C GLU A 137 8.88 -8.69 15.10
N GLY A 138 9.84 -7.79 15.15
CA GLY A 138 11.28 -8.07 14.92
C GLY A 138 11.72 -7.91 13.46
N GLY A 139 10.89 -7.41 12.58
CA GLY A 139 11.24 -7.10 11.19
C GLY A 139 11.96 -5.76 11.04
N VAL A 140 12.57 -5.56 9.88
CA VAL A 140 13.24 -4.32 9.48
C VAL A 140 12.60 -3.78 8.22
N THR A 141 11.92 -2.66 8.30
CA THR A 141 11.38 -1.99 7.10
C THR A 141 12.53 -1.37 6.33
N ILE A 142 12.82 -1.90 5.15
CA ILE A 142 13.90 -1.41 4.27
C ILE A 142 13.39 -0.47 3.17
N ALA A 143 12.09 -0.50 2.89
CA ALA A 143 11.42 0.40 1.95
C ALA A 143 9.95 0.52 2.30
N ALA A 144 9.35 1.64 1.90
CA ALA A 144 7.91 1.87 1.92
C ALA A 144 7.45 2.39 0.55
N ALA A 145 6.28 1.97 0.11
CA ALA A 145 5.72 2.37 -1.18
C ALA A 145 4.21 2.51 -1.11
N CYS A 146 3.64 3.39 -1.93
CA CYS A 146 2.19 3.52 -2.10
C CYS A 146 1.84 3.81 -3.56
N LEU A 147 0.60 3.52 -3.95
CA LEU A 147 0.11 3.86 -5.29
C LEU A 147 -0.17 5.34 -5.42
N ILE A 148 -0.78 5.94 -4.41
CA ILE A 148 -1.16 7.36 -4.39
C ILE A 148 -0.66 8.02 -3.10
N ASP A 149 0.06 9.10 -3.25
CA ASP A 149 0.43 9.98 -2.15
C ASP A 149 -0.37 11.28 -2.22
N ARG A 150 -1.12 11.55 -1.16
CA ARG A 150 -1.90 12.78 -0.95
C ARG A 150 -1.44 13.55 0.29
N SER A 151 -0.29 13.21 0.84
CA SER A 151 0.22 13.84 2.06
C SER A 151 0.69 15.29 1.84
N GLY A 152 0.96 15.65 0.60
CA GLY A 152 1.54 16.95 0.25
C GLY A 152 3.07 17.00 0.36
N GLY A 153 3.68 15.85 0.52
CA GLY A 153 5.14 15.68 0.61
C GLY A 153 5.63 15.48 2.02
#